data_18505f2b143f2c487eb3e67101dbb381
#
_entry.id   18505f2b143f2c487eb3e67101dbb381
#
_cell.length_a   1.000
_cell.length_b   1.000
_cell.length_c   1.000
_cell.angle_alpha   90.00
_cell.angle_beta   90.00
_cell.angle_gamma   90.00
#
_symmetry.space_group_name_H-M   'P 1'
#
loop_
_entity.id
_entity.type
_entity.pdbx_description
1 polymer ?
#
loop_
_entity_poly.entity_id
_entity_poly.type
_entity_poly.pdbx_seq_one_letter_code
_entity_poly.pdbx_strand_id
1 'polypeptide(L)'
;SAVSTVTELDKDGDGTPETITTKKDTNGDGNNDTITVSKDFDDDGKVDVSKTTVDINNDGNPEKVTITSTDPFTGEIVTTTTEDENDDGTIDKTTVAVDKDADGIPETITETITERDGTKITKAFVDSDDDGKLDSVVVTIEHPNKTTTTETGTITTDENGTQTIKYEVDKYSDGKAISGRTDTVDKDGNVVKSEYDVNNDGTADSITTREFDKLGNNTVENIDKNADGKPEVINTNKFDEHGDAIETDVDLNADGKTDRIVTREFDKKGNSTKISVDLDVDGTVDQSITNEFNAKNQLVKVSNDRNNDGTPDRITEAEYDIYGNQVKTEYDTNGDGNTDLTRVTEYNDKGQSIRISDDDKNDDLKDRTVDIKCDDKGNVVEWDVDYVSDEVNDSVSYYKHNSLNQMIERSEDTDADGDIDVIYKYAYDDQGKEIRFVEDYVNDNTKDRTVDKKYDDMGNMTEWIVDEGSDGQVDTTGYYKYDELIKTLACVDSDGDKTIDYMIFYNQSIDNLDTPLSDTSYQGLNKITLSEDGNTELTISDDALATIGKDATNHKLTIIGDEGDTLKLSQSVIDTLVDGGTGNDTYTAGNVTLTVDPDVTVSVI
;
A
#
# COMPACT_ATOMS: atom_id res chain seq x y z
N SER A 1 4.36 -43.85 -27.05
CA SER A 1 5.63 -43.21 -27.49
C SER A 1 5.25 -42.01 -28.32
N ALA A 2 5.79 -40.84 -27.92
CA ALA A 2 5.55 -39.60 -28.64
C ALA A 2 5.78 -39.77 -30.13
N VAL A 3 4.77 -39.58 -30.95
CA VAL A 3 4.85 -39.57 -32.42
C VAL A 3 5.15 -38.12 -32.82
N SER A 4 6.27 -37.89 -33.50
CA SER A 4 6.61 -36.58 -34.06
C SER A 4 6.49 -36.63 -35.55
N THR A 5 5.81 -35.64 -36.11
CA THR A 5 5.70 -35.46 -37.59
C THR A 5 6.36 -34.14 -37.96
N VAL A 6 7.27 -34.16 -38.93
CA VAL A 6 7.92 -32.96 -39.50
C VAL A 6 7.44 -32.77 -40.91
N THR A 7 7.06 -31.55 -41.28
CA THR A 7 6.70 -31.15 -42.64
C THR A 7 7.53 -29.94 -43.01
N GLU A 8 8.22 -30.00 -44.15
CA GLU A 8 9.06 -28.95 -44.71
C GLU A 8 8.41 -28.40 -45.99
N LEU A 9 8.46 -27.08 -46.13
CA LEU A 9 7.99 -26.39 -47.30
C LEU A 9 9.15 -25.55 -47.86
N ASP A 10 9.71 -26.03 -48.96
CA ASP A 10 10.71 -25.36 -49.79
C ASP A 10 9.96 -24.82 -51.04
N LYS A 11 9.80 -23.51 -51.12
CA LYS A 11 8.95 -22.87 -52.15
C LYS A 11 9.65 -22.62 -53.45
N ASP A 12 10.94 -22.37 -53.42
CA ASP A 12 11.72 -22.05 -54.60
C ASP A 12 12.55 -23.24 -55.10
N GLY A 13 12.67 -24.30 -54.31
CA GLY A 13 13.29 -25.57 -54.71
C GLY A 13 14.80 -25.55 -54.62
N ASP A 14 15.39 -24.68 -53.85
CA ASP A 14 16.84 -24.57 -53.69
C ASP A 14 17.43 -25.56 -52.68
N GLY A 15 16.59 -26.18 -51.85
CA GLY A 15 16.93 -27.18 -50.84
C GLY A 15 16.98 -26.65 -49.42
N THR A 16 16.69 -25.36 -49.18
CA THR A 16 16.47 -24.73 -47.89
C THR A 16 14.98 -24.51 -47.69
N PRO A 17 14.33 -25.11 -46.68
CA PRO A 17 12.89 -24.92 -46.48
C PRO A 17 12.59 -23.61 -45.73
N GLU A 18 11.78 -22.72 -46.35
CA GLU A 18 11.34 -21.45 -45.75
C GLU A 18 10.30 -21.66 -44.64
N THR A 19 9.76 -22.87 -44.48
CA THR A 19 8.87 -23.19 -43.37
C THR A 19 9.02 -24.64 -42.97
N ILE A 20 9.27 -24.84 -41.68
CA ILE A 20 9.32 -26.17 -41.05
C ILE A 20 8.20 -26.23 -40.00
N THR A 21 7.34 -27.26 -40.10
CA THR A 21 6.29 -27.52 -39.10
C THR A 21 6.56 -28.85 -38.44
N THR A 22 6.74 -28.82 -37.12
CA THR A 22 6.86 -30.01 -36.27
C THR A 22 5.61 -30.17 -35.42
N LYS A 23 5.03 -31.36 -35.43
CA LYS A 23 3.87 -31.72 -34.57
C LYS A 23 4.24 -32.89 -33.71
N LYS A 24 3.84 -32.84 -32.41
CA LYS A 24 4.18 -33.87 -31.42
C LYS A 24 2.98 -34.17 -30.55
N ASP A 25 2.68 -35.43 -30.38
CA ASP A 25 1.77 -35.99 -29.38
C ASP A 25 2.60 -36.32 -28.15
N THR A 26 2.46 -35.51 -27.07
CA THR A 26 3.27 -35.62 -25.86
C THR A 26 2.60 -36.45 -24.77
N ASN A 27 1.26 -36.45 -24.72
CA ASN A 27 0.47 -37.19 -23.75
C ASN A 27 0.09 -38.60 -24.25
N GLY A 28 0.18 -38.88 -25.55
CA GLY A 28 -0.06 -40.21 -26.14
C GLY A 28 -1.53 -40.53 -26.41
N ASP A 29 -2.39 -39.53 -26.50
CA ASP A 29 -3.82 -39.65 -26.74
C ASP A 29 -4.19 -39.78 -28.22
N GLY A 30 -3.22 -39.56 -29.13
CA GLY A 30 -3.38 -39.63 -30.58
C GLY A 30 -3.61 -38.27 -31.25
N ASN A 31 -3.72 -37.19 -30.49
CA ASN A 31 -3.74 -35.82 -30.98
C ASN A 31 -2.35 -35.18 -30.80
N ASN A 32 -2.08 -34.09 -31.54
CA ASN A 32 -0.82 -33.39 -31.39
C ASN A 32 -1.01 -32.23 -30.38
N ASP A 33 -0.40 -32.35 -29.24
CA ASP A 33 -0.47 -31.33 -28.18
C ASP A 33 0.50 -30.19 -28.38
N THR A 34 1.58 -30.42 -29.11
CA THR A 34 2.63 -29.43 -29.37
C THR A 34 2.83 -29.24 -30.85
N ILE A 35 2.75 -27.99 -31.31
CA ILE A 35 2.97 -27.62 -32.70
C ILE A 35 4.01 -26.51 -32.75
N THR A 36 5.14 -26.75 -33.43
CA THR A 36 6.16 -25.74 -33.69
C THR A 36 6.17 -25.41 -35.17
N VAL A 37 6.08 -24.13 -35.51
CA VAL A 37 6.24 -23.60 -36.86
C VAL A 37 7.42 -22.65 -36.88
N SER A 38 8.45 -23.00 -37.64
CA SER A 38 9.66 -22.18 -37.86
C SER A 38 9.66 -21.63 -39.25
N LYS A 39 10.06 -20.37 -39.41
CA LYS A 39 10.13 -19.67 -40.71
C LYS A 39 11.49 -19.04 -40.90
N ASP A 40 12.02 -19.18 -42.07
CA ASP A 40 13.16 -18.49 -42.63
C ASP A 40 12.59 -17.56 -43.72
N PHE A 41 12.70 -16.25 -43.55
CA PHE A 41 12.08 -15.27 -44.46
C PHE A 41 13.05 -14.77 -45.52
N ASP A 42 14.37 -14.78 -45.22
CA ASP A 42 15.41 -14.31 -46.13
C ASP A 42 16.19 -15.43 -46.79
N ASP A 43 15.83 -16.68 -46.46
CA ASP A 43 16.34 -17.91 -47.06
C ASP A 43 17.86 -18.10 -46.87
N ASP A 44 18.37 -17.62 -45.72
CA ASP A 44 19.79 -17.75 -45.36
C ASP A 44 20.12 -19.11 -44.68
N GLY A 45 19.10 -19.95 -44.51
CA GLY A 45 19.17 -21.25 -43.86
C GLY A 45 19.07 -21.19 -42.34
N LYS A 46 18.76 -20.03 -41.76
CA LYS A 46 18.50 -19.85 -40.33
C LYS A 46 17.04 -19.48 -40.11
N VAL A 47 16.54 -19.83 -38.95
CA VAL A 47 15.15 -19.54 -38.58
C VAL A 47 15.06 -18.10 -38.06
N ASP A 48 14.30 -17.23 -38.72
CA ASP A 48 14.01 -15.87 -38.28
C ASP A 48 12.93 -15.84 -37.21
N VAL A 49 11.91 -16.67 -37.33
CA VAL A 49 10.80 -16.73 -36.38
C VAL A 49 10.38 -18.17 -36.14
N SER A 50 10.24 -18.54 -34.88
CA SER A 50 9.68 -19.82 -34.46
C SER A 50 8.51 -19.59 -33.50
N LYS A 51 7.39 -20.27 -33.75
CA LYS A 51 6.23 -20.28 -32.83
C LYS A 51 5.95 -21.71 -32.38
N THR A 52 6.00 -21.94 -31.08
CA THR A 52 5.56 -23.20 -30.47
C THR A 52 4.26 -22.96 -29.70
N THR A 53 3.27 -23.79 -29.98
CA THR A 53 1.97 -23.79 -29.33
C THR A 53 1.80 -25.11 -28.61
N VAL A 54 1.43 -25.07 -27.34
CA VAL A 54 1.12 -26.23 -26.49
C VAL A 54 -0.34 -26.14 -26.08
N ASP A 55 -1.11 -27.18 -26.41
CA ASP A 55 -2.55 -27.33 -26.15
C ASP A 55 -2.74 -28.82 -25.77
N ILE A 56 -2.62 -29.10 -24.46
CA ILE A 56 -2.53 -30.47 -23.95
C ILE A 56 -3.89 -31.17 -23.96
N ASN A 57 -4.96 -30.40 -23.73
CA ASN A 57 -6.33 -30.91 -23.67
C ASN A 57 -7.02 -30.88 -25.04
N ASN A 58 -6.41 -30.22 -26.05
CA ASN A 58 -6.89 -30.08 -27.43
C ASN A 58 -8.28 -29.41 -27.52
N ASP A 59 -8.57 -28.46 -26.63
CA ASP A 59 -9.84 -27.71 -26.68
C ASP A 59 -9.77 -26.46 -27.58
N GLY A 60 -8.58 -26.11 -28.06
CA GLY A 60 -8.30 -24.97 -28.93
C GLY A 60 -7.83 -23.73 -28.24
N ASN A 61 -7.73 -23.74 -26.89
CA ASN A 61 -7.11 -22.70 -26.06
C ASN A 61 -5.75 -23.23 -25.60
N PRO A 62 -4.62 -22.77 -26.14
CA PRO A 62 -3.34 -23.30 -25.73
C PRO A 62 -2.92 -22.79 -24.35
N GLU A 63 -2.51 -23.69 -23.47
CA GLU A 63 -1.96 -23.37 -22.15
C GLU A 63 -0.63 -22.61 -22.24
N LYS A 64 0.08 -22.76 -23.39
CA LYS A 64 1.35 -22.07 -23.58
C LYS A 64 1.65 -21.77 -25.03
N VAL A 65 2.08 -20.53 -25.31
CA VAL A 65 2.59 -20.14 -26.62
C VAL A 65 3.95 -19.47 -26.45
N THR A 66 4.96 -19.96 -27.15
CA THR A 66 6.30 -19.36 -27.20
C THR A 66 6.60 -18.90 -28.62
N ILE A 67 7.01 -17.64 -28.75
CA ILE A 67 7.47 -17.07 -30.05
C ILE A 67 8.89 -16.58 -29.85
N THR A 68 9.81 -17.08 -30.67
CA THR A 68 11.18 -16.58 -30.72
C THR A 68 11.38 -15.91 -32.07
N SER A 69 11.91 -14.70 -32.10
CA SER A 69 12.25 -13.96 -33.30
C SER A 69 13.69 -13.46 -33.24
N THR A 70 14.38 -13.53 -34.36
CA THR A 70 15.75 -13.01 -34.53
C THR A 70 15.69 -11.80 -35.45
N ASP A 71 16.25 -10.68 -35.04
CA ASP A 71 16.41 -9.50 -35.90
C ASP A 71 17.53 -9.77 -36.91
N PRO A 72 17.26 -9.75 -38.22
CA PRO A 72 18.23 -10.10 -39.23
C PRO A 72 19.39 -9.09 -39.40
N PHE A 73 19.24 -7.88 -38.82
CA PHE A 73 20.25 -6.83 -38.91
C PHE A 73 21.16 -6.75 -37.67
N THR A 74 20.57 -6.95 -36.48
CA THR A 74 21.31 -6.86 -35.21
C THR A 74 21.71 -8.22 -34.67
N GLY A 75 21.00 -9.28 -35.06
CA GLY A 75 21.12 -10.60 -34.47
C GLY A 75 20.37 -10.77 -33.15
N GLU A 76 19.79 -9.69 -32.59
CA GLU A 76 19.03 -9.73 -31.34
C GLU A 76 17.94 -10.81 -31.39
N ILE A 77 17.86 -11.60 -30.32
CA ILE A 77 16.84 -12.64 -30.18
C ILE A 77 15.83 -12.22 -29.11
N VAL A 78 14.56 -12.15 -29.51
CA VAL A 78 13.45 -11.89 -28.58
C VAL A 78 12.58 -13.13 -28.47
N THR A 79 12.44 -13.63 -27.24
CA THR A 79 11.55 -14.76 -26.94
C THR A 79 10.39 -14.28 -26.07
N THR A 80 9.17 -14.41 -26.59
CA THR A 80 7.93 -14.12 -25.86
C THR A 80 7.22 -15.42 -25.55
N THR A 81 6.92 -15.65 -24.27
CA THR A 81 6.10 -16.78 -23.80
C THR A 81 4.85 -16.26 -23.15
N THR A 82 3.69 -16.76 -23.53
CA THR A 82 2.40 -16.51 -22.86
C THR A 82 1.87 -17.81 -22.29
N GLU A 83 1.33 -17.74 -21.09
CA GLU A 83 0.81 -18.89 -20.33
C GLU A 83 -0.60 -18.56 -19.84
N ASP A 84 -1.53 -19.50 -20.06
CA ASP A 84 -2.87 -19.57 -19.49
C ASP A 84 -2.83 -20.76 -18.51
N GLU A 85 -2.56 -20.44 -17.21
CA GLU A 85 -2.28 -21.47 -16.22
C GLU A 85 -3.56 -22.18 -15.75
N ASN A 86 -4.70 -21.49 -15.87
CA ASN A 86 -5.99 -22.01 -15.44
C ASN A 86 -6.89 -22.49 -16.57
N ASP A 87 -6.41 -22.35 -17.84
CA ASP A 87 -7.09 -22.80 -19.06
C ASP A 87 -8.50 -22.19 -19.26
N ASP A 88 -8.65 -20.90 -18.86
CA ASP A 88 -9.92 -20.16 -19.03
C ASP A 88 -9.98 -19.37 -20.33
N GLY A 89 -8.92 -19.39 -21.13
CA GLY A 89 -8.77 -18.67 -22.39
C GLY A 89 -8.25 -17.25 -22.24
N THR A 90 -7.84 -16.86 -21.03
CA THR A 90 -7.14 -15.59 -20.75
C THR A 90 -5.68 -15.84 -20.40
N ILE A 91 -4.80 -14.94 -20.83
CA ILE A 91 -3.37 -15.07 -20.51
C ILE A 91 -3.12 -14.57 -19.08
N ASP A 92 -2.67 -15.47 -18.20
CA ASP A 92 -2.31 -15.16 -16.81
C ASP A 92 -0.90 -14.58 -16.70
N LYS A 93 0.04 -15.12 -17.51
CA LYS A 93 1.44 -14.71 -17.47
C LYS A 93 2.02 -14.49 -18.87
N THR A 94 2.81 -13.43 -19.00
CA THR A 94 3.62 -13.15 -20.21
C THR A 94 5.07 -12.94 -19.79
N THR A 95 6.01 -13.65 -20.42
CA THR A 95 7.45 -13.47 -20.24
C THR A 95 8.07 -13.05 -21.55
N VAL A 96 8.87 -11.98 -21.53
CA VAL A 96 9.65 -11.50 -22.68
C VAL A 96 11.13 -11.51 -22.27
N ALA A 97 11.93 -12.29 -22.98
CA ALA A 97 13.39 -12.34 -22.81
C ALA A 97 14.05 -11.74 -24.06
N VAL A 98 15.04 -10.88 -23.84
CA VAL A 98 15.80 -10.23 -24.92
C VAL A 98 17.29 -10.55 -24.74
N ASP A 99 17.83 -11.24 -25.72
CA ASP A 99 19.25 -11.61 -25.87
C ASP A 99 19.79 -10.76 -27.03
N LYS A 100 20.58 -9.73 -26.69
CA LYS A 100 20.98 -8.69 -27.65
C LYS A 100 22.16 -9.09 -28.51
N ASP A 101 23.04 -9.93 -28.01
CA ASP A 101 24.23 -10.37 -28.73
C ASP A 101 24.15 -11.81 -29.22
N ALA A 102 23.02 -12.49 -28.95
CA ALA A 102 22.69 -13.84 -29.41
C ALA A 102 23.66 -14.92 -28.89
N ASP A 103 24.19 -14.75 -27.69
CA ASP A 103 25.06 -15.75 -27.07
C ASP A 103 24.27 -16.84 -26.32
N GLY A 104 22.94 -16.64 -26.16
CA GLY A 104 22.02 -17.55 -25.51
C GLY A 104 21.67 -17.17 -24.06
N ILE A 105 22.19 -16.05 -23.58
CA ILE A 105 21.92 -15.47 -22.25
C ILE A 105 21.16 -14.15 -22.45
N PRO A 106 19.90 -14.02 -22.00
CA PRO A 106 19.19 -12.77 -22.17
C PRO A 106 19.62 -11.71 -21.15
N GLU A 107 19.98 -10.51 -21.62
CA GLU A 107 20.32 -9.36 -20.75
C GLU A 107 19.09 -8.76 -20.07
N THR A 108 17.90 -9.01 -20.60
CA THR A 108 16.68 -8.55 -19.94
C THR A 108 15.58 -9.60 -20.01
N ILE A 109 14.87 -9.75 -18.88
CA ILE A 109 13.67 -10.60 -18.81
C ILE A 109 12.56 -9.75 -18.19
N THR A 110 11.42 -9.66 -18.88
CA THR A 110 10.22 -8.98 -18.35
C THR A 110 9.12 -10.01 -18.15
N GLU A 111 8.65 -10.14 -16.93
CA GLU A 111 7.49 -10.96 -16.58
C GLU A 111 6.30 -10.05 -16.26
N THR A 112 5.14 -10.35 -16.84
CA THR A 112 3.88 -9.68 -16.49
C THR A 112 2.87 -10.73 -16.09
N ILE A 113 2.35 -10.61 -14.88
CA ILE A 113 1.30 -11.46 -14.30
C ILE A 113 0.04 -10.61 -14.23
N THR A 114 -1.09 -11.18 -14.65
CA THR A 114 -2.41 -10.55 -14.53
C THR A 114 -3.22 -11.33 -13.52
N GLU A 115 -3.49 -10.71 -12.37
CA GLU A 115 -4.32 -11.29 -11.33
C GLU A 115 -5.81 -11.28 -11.73
N ARG A 116 -6.61 -12.13 -11.11
CA ARG A 116 -8.06 -12.25 -11.38
C ARG A 116 -8.85 -10.97 -11.13
N ASP A 117 -8.39 -10.11 -10.24
CA ASP A 117 -8.99 -8.80 -9.96
C ASP A 117 -8.60 -7.72 -10.99
N GLY A 118 -7.74 -8.07 -11.95
CA GLY A 118 -7.21 -7.17 -12.97
C GLY A 118 -5.96 -6.40 -12.56
N THR A 119 -5.39 -6.67 -11.38
CA THR A 119 -4.07 -6.17 -10.99
C THR A 119 -3.01 -6.76 -11.92
N LYS A 120 -2.10 -5.91 -12.43
CA LYS A 120 -0.95 -6.35 -13.22
C LYS A 120 0.34 -6.14 -12.45
N ILE A 121 1.12 -7.20 -12.32
CA ILE A 121 2.44 -7.19 -11.72
C ILE A 121 3.47 -7.39 -12.82
N THR A 122 4.29 -6.38 -13.07
CA THR A 122 5.38 -6.45 -14.06
C THR A 122 6.71 -6.45 -13.33
N LYS A 123 7.53 -7.46 -13.57
CA LYS A 123 8.89 -7.58 -13.05
C LYS A 123 9.86 -7.48 -14.22
N ALA A 124 10.68 -6.45 -14.26
CA ALA A 124 11.72 -6.27 -15.26
C ALA A 124 13.09 -6.57 -14.64
N PHE A 125 13.69 -7.67 -15.04
CA PHE A 125 15.01 -8.12 -14.60
C PHE A 125 16.08 -7.70 -15.60
N VAL A 126 17.27 -7.41 -15.09
CA VAL A 126 18.45 -7.07 -15.89
C VAL A 126 19.64 -7.90 -15.44
N ASP A 127 20.34 -8.52 -16.40
CA ASP A 127 21.69 -9.03 -16.29
C ASP A 127 22.60 -7.99 -16.96
N SER A 128 23.35 -7.24 -16.19
CA SER A 128 24.09 -6.08 -16.70
C SER A 128 25.52 -6.41 -17.11
N ASP A 129 26.07 -7.53 -16.64
CA ASP A 129 27.42 -8.00 -16.98
C ASP A 129 27.44 -9.29 -17.79
N ASP A 130 26.23 -9.78 -18.16
CA ASP A 130 26.03 -10.90 -19.06
C ASP A 130 26.68 -12.21 -18.58
N ASP A 131 26.67 -12.42 -17.25
CA ASP A 131 27.22 -13.62 -16.62
C ASP A 131 26.19 -14.75 -16.48
N GLY A 132 24.96 -14.52 -16.92
CA GLY A 132 23.81 -15.43 -16.80
C GLY A 132 23.11 -15.35 -15.45
N LYS A 133 23.41 -14.35 -14.64
CA LYS A 133 22.75 -14.07 -13.38
C LYS A 133 22.14 -12.68 -13.38
N LEU A 134 20.91 -12.60 -12.93
CA LEU A 134 20.21 -11.33 -12.85
C LEU A 134 20.81 -10.45 -11.75
N ASP A 135 21.05 -9.16 -12.04
CA ASP A 135 21.65 -8.16 -11.14
C ASP A 135 20.61 -7.27 -10.48
N SER A 136 19.54 -6.97 -11.19
CA SER A 136 18.51 -6.07 -10.68
C SER A 136 17.12 -6.42 -11.16
N VAL A 137 16.13 -5.93 -10.42
CA VAL A 137 14.71 -6.04 -10.78
C VAL A 137 13.99 -4.73 -10.51
N VAL A 138 13.06 -4.38 -11.40
CA VAL A 138 12.06 -3.34 -11.16
C VAL A 138 10.71 -4.02 -11.14
N VAL A 139 9.97 -3.90 -10.04
CA VAL A 139 8.63 -4.43 -9.88
C VAL A 139 7.64 -3.27 -9.98
N THR A 140 6.72 -3.34 -10.93
CA THR A 140 5.64 -2.37 -11.10
C THR A 140 4.31 -3.08 -10.90
N ILE A 141 3.49 -2.59 -9.98
CA ILE A 141 2.14 -3.09 -9.71
C ILE A 141 1.16 -2.03 -10.22
N GLU A 142 0.36 -2.39 -11.21
CA GLU A 142 -0.76 -1.58 -11.72
C GLU A 142 -2.08 -2.16 -11.19
N HIS A 143 -2.75 -1.39 -10.34
CA HIS A 143 -4.06 -1.77 -9.80
C HIS A 143 -5.20 -1.51 -10.82
N PRO A 144 -6.37 -2.14 -10.68
CA PRO A 144 -7.53 -1.92 -11.56
C PRO A 144 -7.97 -0.45 -11.64
N ASN A 145 -7.76 0.33 -10.57
CA ASN A 145 -8.05 1.77 -10.51
C ASN A 145 -6.98 2.65 -11.21
N LYS A 146 -6.01 2.03 -11.90
CA LYS A 146 -4.91 2.70 -12.62
C LYS A 146 -3.86 3.37 -11.71
N THR A 147 -3.87 3.13 -10.40
CA THR A 147 -2.73 3.50 -9.55
C THR A 147 -1.58 2.52 -9.77
N THR A 148 -0.35 3.02 -9.71
CA THR A 148 0.85 2.21 -9.86
C THR A 148 1.77 2.37 -8.66
N THR A 149 2.39 1.27 -8.25
CA THR A 149 3.51 1.27 -7.30
C THR A 149 4.72 0.64 -7.97
N THR A 150 5.91 1.17 -7.69
CA THR A 150 7.16 0.65 -8.27
C THR A 150 8.19 0.44 -7.17
N GLU A 151 8.81 -0.72 -7.17
CA GLU A 151 9.92 -1.07 -6.28
C GLU A 151 11.14 -1.45 -7.14
N THR A 152 12.32 -1.04 -6.71
CA THR A 152 13.58 -1.41 -7.37
C THR A 152 14.40 -2.28 -6.42
N GLY A 153 14.90 -3.40 -6.91
CA GLY A 153 15.68 -4.35 -6.13
C GLY A 153 17.03 -4.66 -6.77
N THR A 154 18.05 -4.84 -5.92
CA THR A 154 19.36 -5.39 -6.32
C THR A 154 19.35 -6.90 -6.06
N ILE A 155 19.79 -7.69 -7.01
CA ILE A 155 19.80 -9.15 -6.93
C ILE A 155 21.24 -9.65 -6.74
N THR A 156 21.41 -10.61 -5.84
CA THR A 156 22.65 -11.38 -5.74
C THR A 156 22.32 -12.86 -5.75
N THR A 157 23.03 -13.65 -6.53
CA THR A 157 22.79 -15.11 -6.69
C THR A 157 23.97 -15.89 -6.11
N ASP A 158 23.71 -16.82 -5.19
CA ASP A 158 24.72 -17.69 -4.60
C ASP A 158 25.10 -18.88 -5.51
N GLU A 159 26.06 -19.70 -5.06
CA GLU A 159 26.54 -20.90 -5.78
C GLU A 159 25.45 -21.98 -5.99
N ASN A 160 24.38 -21.95 -5.20
CA ASN A 160 23.30 -22.91 -5.23
C ASN A 160 22.10 -22.43 -6.07
N GLY A 161 22.18 -21.21 -6.60
CA GLY A 161 21.10 -20.57 -7.35
C GLY A 161 20.05 -19.86 -6.49
N THR A 162 20.30 -19.74 -5.17
CA THR A 162 19.47 -18.94 -4.28
C THR A 162 19.72 -17.46 -4.55
N GLN A 163 18.65 -16.70 -4.75
CA GLN A 163 18.75 -15.27 -4.96
C GLN A 163 18.41 -14.50 -3.68
N THR A 164 19.14 -13.46 -3.42
CA THR A 164 18.81 -12.44 -2.42
C THR A 164 18.48 -11.16 -3.15
N ILE A 165 17.26 -10.65 -2.99
CA ILE A 165 16.79 -9.42 -3.62
C ILE A 165 16.59 -8.38 -2.52
N LYS A 166 17.39 -7.32 -2.57
CA LYS A 166 17.29 -6.21 -1.65
C LYS A 166 16.53 -5.07 -2.31
N TYR A 167 15.32 -4.81 -1.84
CA TYR A 167 14.51 -3.67 -2.24
C TYR A 167 14.76 -2.51 -1.29
N GLU A 168 14.89 -1.33 -1.84
CA GLU A 168 15.02 -0.08 -1.10
C GLU A 168 13.92 0.88 -1.55
N VAL A 169 13.22 1.46 -0.59
CA VAL A 169 12.17 2.45 -0.85
C VAL A 169 12.76 3.84 -0.64
N ASP A 170 13.09 4.51 -1.74
CA ASP A 170 13.42 5.93 -1.76
C ASP A 170 12.17 6.73 -2.17
N LYS A 171 11.42 7.16 -1.17
CA LYS A 171 10.14 7.85 -1.38
C LYS A 171 10.32 9.25 -2.00
N TYR A 172 11.49 9.85 -1.85
CA TYR A 172 11.72 11.24 -2.22
C TYR A 172 12.72 11.42 -3.36
N SER A 173 13.26 10.30 -3.90
CA SER A 173 14.24 10.29 -5.00
C SER A 173 15.50 11.09 -4.70
N ASP A 174 15.90 11.17 -3.42
CA ASP A 174 17.11 11.86 -2.97
C ASP A 174 18.31 10.92 -2.79
N GLY A 175 18.11 9.63 -3.08
CA GLY A 175 19.14 8.59 -2.98
C GLY A 175 19.28 8.00 -1.58
N LYS A 176 18.34 8.29 -0.67
CA LYS A 176 18.27 7.68 0.66
C LYS A 176 17.03 6.82 0.78
N ALA A 177 17.21 5.55 1.04
CA ALA A 177 16.12 4.64 1.35
C ALA A 177 15.58 4.90 2.77
N ILE A 178 14.26 4.89 2.90
CA ILE A 178 13.54 5.10 4.18
C ILE A 178 13.09 3.79 4.82
N SER A 179 12.97 2.76 4.00
CA SER A 179 12.64 1.41 4.44
C SER A 179 13.24 0.42 3.46
N GLY A 180 13.42 -0.80 3.90
CA GLY A 180 13.96 -1.88 3.10
C GLY A 180 13.15 -3.15 3.22
N ARG A 181 13.23 -3.99 2.18
CA ARG A 181 12.81 -5.38 2.22
C ARG A 181 13.89 -6.24 1.59
N THR A 182 14.26 -7.32 2.25
CA THR A 182 15.18 -8.30 1.69
C THR A 182 14.44 -9.63 1.51
N ASP A 183 14.29 -10.06 0.27
CA ASP A 183 13.69 -11.34 -0.08
C ASP A 183 14.78 -12.36 -0.39
N THR A 184 14.63 -13.57 0.17
CA THR A 184 15.41 -14.74 -0.24
C THR A 184 14.54 -15.60 -1.13
N VAL A 185 14.99 -15.82 -2.36
CA VAL A 185 14.27 -16.60 -3.39
C VAL A 185 15.02 -17.90 -3.64
N ASP A 186 14.33 -19.02 -3.58
CA ASP A 186 14.93 -20.32 -3.86
C ASP A 186 15.20 -20.52 -5.37
N LYS A 187 15.85 -21.62 -5.73
CA LYS A 187 16.15 -21.97 -7.13
C LYS A 187 14.91 -22.22 -8.01
N ASP A 188 13.76 -22.42 -7.41
CA ASP A 188 12.49 -22.68 -8.09
C ASP A 188 11.67 -21.39 -8.24
N GLY A 189 12.20 -20.25 -7.75
CA GLY A 189 11.62 -18.92 -7.86
C GLY A 189 10.68 -18.52 -6.72
N ASN A 190 10.59 -19.34 -5.65
CA ASN A 190 9.72 -19.05 -4.51
C ASN A 190 10.40 -18.13 -3.51
N VAL A 191 9.70 -17.12 -3.00
CA VAL A 191 10.17 -16.26 -1.92
C VAL A 191 10.03 -17.00 -0.58
N VAL A 192 11.12 -17.63 -0.14
CA VAL A 192 11.14 -18.45 1.09
C VAL A 192 11.33 -17.63 2.37
N LYS A 193 11.85 -16.41 2.26
CA LYS A 193 12.00 -15.49 3.38
C LYS A 193 11.86 -14.05 2.92
N SER A 194 11.18 -13.22 3.70
CA SER A 194 11.13 -11.78 3.56
C SER A 194 11.50 -11.14 4.89
N GLU A 195 12.46 -10.22 4.87
CA GLU A 195 12.92 -9.41 6.01
C GLU A 195 12.53 -7.96 5.74
N TYR A 196 11.78 -7.36 6.63
CA TYR A 196 11.31 -5.98 6.52
C TYR A 196 12.05 -5.12 7.53
N ASP A 197 12.70 -4.08 7.05
CA ASP A 197 13.39 -3.05 7.80
C ASP A 197 12.62 -1.74 7.56
N VAL A 198 11.74 -1.40 8.49
CA VAL A 198 10.76 -0.30 8.33
C VAL A 198 11.42 1.06 8.51
N ASN A 199 12.55 1.09 9.22
CA ASN A 199 13.28 2.31 9.56
C ASN A 199 14.64 2.41 8.84
N ASN A 200 14.99 1.40 8.03
CA ASN A 200 16.24 1.29 7.28
C ASN A 200 17.51 1.40 8.15
N ASP A 201 17.46 0.90 9.40
CA ASP A 201 18.61 0.90 10.30
C ASP A 201 19.56 -0.28 10.07
N GLY A 202 19.23 -1.16 9.13
CA GLY A 202 20.00 -2.35 8.76
C GLY A 202 19.65 -3.59 9.59
N THR A 203 18.65 -3.50 10.47
CA THR A 203 18.09 -4.62 11.23
C THR A 203 16.66 -4.88 10.79
N ALA A 204 16.28 -6.11 10.61
CA ALA A 204 14.89 -6.41 10.28
C ALA A 204 13.98 -6.18 11.50
N ASP A 205 12.88 -5.47 11.31
CA ASP A 205 11.83 -5.27 12.30
C ASP A 205 10.82 -6.43 12.31
N SER A 206 10.65 -7.08 11.15
CA SER A 206 9.82 -8.29 11.06
C SER A 206 10.36 -9.25 10.00
N ILE A 207 10.10 -10.55 10.20
CA ILE A 207 10.56 -11.62 9.31
C ILE A 207 9.38 -12.54 8.99
N THR A 208 9.17 -12.81 7.71
CA THR A 208 8.23 -13.84 7.26
C THR A 208 9.00 -14.95 6.55
N THR A 209 8.83 -16.20 6.97
CA THR A 209 9.39 -17.36 6.28
C THR A 209 8.27 -18.24 5.72
N ARG A 210 8.54 -18.86 4.56
CA ARG A 210 7.54 -19.66 3.85
C ARG A 210 8.11 -21.00 3.41
N GLU A 211 7.27 -22.02 3.43
CA GLU A 211 7.55 -23.33 2.88
C GLU A 211 6.62 -23.60 1.71
N PHE A 212 7.14 -24.20 0.65
CA PHE A 212 6.40 -24.46 -0.58
C PHE A 212 6.36 -25.95 -0.89
N ASP A 213 5.28 -26.41 -1.49
CA ASP A 213 5.19 -27.73 -2.06
C ASP A 213 5.87 -27.81 -3.43
N LYS A 214 5.82 -28.97 -4.08
CA LYS A 214 6.43 -29.16 -5.40
C LYS A 214 5.71 -28.43 -6.55
N LEU A 215 4.51 -27.94 -6.30
CA LEU A 215 3.71 -27.17 -7.26
C LEU A 215 3.89 -25.67 -7.09
N GLY A 216 4.67 -25.24 -6.07
CA GLY A 216 4.89 -23.83 -5.75
C GLY A 216 3.83 -23.23 -4.81
N ASN A 217 2.97 -24.04 -4.20
CA ASN A 217 1.99 -23.54 -3.25
C ASN A 217 2.62 -23.28 -1.88
N ASN A 218 2.37 -22.13 -1.28
CA ASN A 218 2.85 -21.77 0.07
C ASN A 218 2.10 -22.58 1.15
N THR A 219 2.71 -23.65 1.64
CA THR A 219 2.09 -24.58 2.60
C THR A 219 2.21 -24.13 4.05
N VAL A 220 3.27 -23.40 4.40
CA VAL A 220 3.48 -22.85 5.75
C VAL A 220 4.01 -21.43 5.65
N GLU A 221 3.45 -20.54 6.42
CA GLU A 221 3.95 -19.20 6.58
C GLU A 221 4.13 -18.88 8.07
N ASN A 222 5.37 -18.56 8.47
CA ASN A 222 5.72 -18.13 9.81
C ASN A 222 5.96 -16.63 9.81
N ILE A 223 5.29 -15.91 10.71
CA ILE A 223 5.38 -14.44 10.83
C ILE A 223 5.98 -14.11 12.20
N ASP A 224 7.19 -13.60 12.17
CA ASP A 224 7.94 -13.06 13.32
C ASP A 224 7.84 -11.53 13.24
N LYS A 225 6.98 -10.94 14.05
CA LYS A 225 6.60 -9.52 13.98
C LYS A 225 7.64 -8.58 14.58
N ASN A 226 8.57 -9.10 15.37
CA ASN A 226 9.59 -8.34 16.08
C ASN A 226 11.01 -8.81 15.76
N ALA A 227 11.15 -9.72 14.79
CA ALA A 227 12.41 -10.29 14.31
C ALA A 227 13.30 -10.92 15.42
N ASP A 228 12.69 -11.42 16.52
CA ASP A 228 13.43 -12.03 17.63
C ASP A 228 13.83 -13.50 17.36
N GLY A 229 13.44 -14.02 16.19
CA GLY A 229 13.70 -15.39 15.75
C GLY A 229 12.64 -16.39 16.17
N LYS A 230 11.49 -15.93 16.70
CA LYS A 230 10.35 -16.76 17.04
C LYS A 230 9.10 -16.18 16.40
N PRO A 231 8.39 -16.98 15.59
CA PRO A 231 7.16 -16.47 15.00
C PRO A 231 6.08 -16.27 16.07
N GLU A 232 5.31 -15.20 15.97
CA GLU A 232 4.07 -14.99 16.73
C GLU A 232 2.86 -15.57 16.03
N VAL A 233 2.93 -15.79 14.71
CA VAL A 233 1.83 -16.38 13.95
C VAL A 233 2.36 -17.43 13.00
N ILE A 234 1.67 -18.58 12.95
CA ILE A 234 1.94 -19.63 11.98
C ILE A 234 0.66 -19.94 11.21
N ASN A 235 0.71 -19.80 9.90
CA ASN A 235 -0.36 -20.19 8.99
C ASN A 235 0.05 -21.50 8.29
N THR A 236 -0.80 -22.51 8.33
CA THR A 236 -0.62 -23.76 7.58
C THR A 236 -1.74 -23.90 6.56
N ASN A 237 -1.39 -23.96 5.28
CA ASN A 237 -2.33 -23.97 4.18
C ASN A 237 -2.46 -25.35 3.55
N LYS A 238 -3.67 -25.71 3.16
CA LYS A 238 -3.99 -26.88 2.35
C LYS A 238 -4.60 -26.42 1.04
N PHE A 239 -4.21 -27.08 -0.04
CA PHE A 239 -4.59 -26.71 -1.41
C PHE A 239 -5.38 -27.84 -2.06
N ASP A 240 -6.23 -27.49 -3.01
CA ASP A 240 -6.87 -28.45 -3.91
C ASP A 240 -5.97 -28.79 -5.11
N GLU A 241 -6.50 -29.54 -6.06
CA GLU A 241 -5.77 -29.96 -7.26
C GLU A 241 -5.51 -28.80 -8.26
N HIS A 242 -6.18 -27.65 -8.08
CA HIS A 242 -6.04 -26.47 -8.92
C HIS A 242 -5.09 -25.42 -8.29
N GLY A 243 -4.59 -25.68 -7.06
CA GLY A 243 -3.74 -24.75 -6.32
C GLY A 243 -4.52 -23.71 -5.51
N ASP A 244 -5.83 -23.84 -5.38
CA ASP A 244 -6.64 -22.97 -4.54
C ASP A 244 -6.48 -23.33 -3.05
N ALA A 245 -6.21 -22.36 -2.18
CA ALA A 245 -6.05 -22.56 -0.73
C ALA A 245 -7.40 -22.82 -0.06
N ILE A 246 -7.77 -24.09 0.11
CA ILE A 246 -9.07 -24.52 0.64
C ILE A 246 -9.19 -24.48 2.15
N GLU A 247 -8.07 -24.55 2.87
CA GLU A 247 -8.03 -24.48 4.34
C GLU A 247 -6.76 -23.78 4.81
N THR A 248 -6.88 -22.94 5.83
CA THR A 248 -5.77 -22.31 6.53
C THR A 248 -5.96 -22.54 8.02
N ASP A 249 -5.05 -23.28 8.64
CA ASP A 249 -4.92 -23.42 10.08
C ASP A 249 -4.04 -22.27 10.60
N VAL A 250 -4.55 -21.48 11.53
CA VAL A 250 -3.86 -20.31 12.09
C VAL A 250 -3.55 -20.54 13.55
N ASP A 251 -2.27 -20.52 13.90
CA ASP A 251 -1.75 -20.52 15.27
C ASP A 251 -1.29 -19.06 15.55
N LEU A 252 -2.05 -18.33 16.38
CA LEU A 252 -1.87 -16.88 16.61
C LEU A 252 -0.76 -16.55 17.61
N ASN A 253 -0.25 -17.55 18.32
CA ASN A 253 0.76 -17.39 19.37
C ASN A 253 1.94 -18.36 19.21
N ALA A 254 1.95 -19.11 18.11
CA ALA A 254 2.96 -20.11 17.76
C ALA A 254 3.23 -21.15 18.88
N ASP A 255 2.19 -21.53 19.66
CA ASP A 255 2.31 -22.54 20.71
C ASP A 255 2.21 -23.98 20.18
N GLY A 256 2.02 -24.13 18.88
CA GLY A 256 1.88 -25.41 18.18
C GLY A 256 0.47 -25.96 18.17
N LYS A 257 -0.52 -25.14 18.52
CA LYS A 257 -1.94 -25.49 18.42
C LYS A 257 -2.64 -24.47 17.53
N THR A 258 -3.50 -24.96 16.68
CA THR A 258 -4.36 -24.12 15.86
C THR A 258 -5.36 -23.40 16.76
N ASP A 259 -5.40 -22.05 16.65
CA ASP A 259 -6.34 -21.18 17.36
C ASP A 259 -7.57 -20.87 16.51
N ARG A 260 -7.44 -20.95 15.18
CA ARG A 260 -8.52 -20.67 14.24
C ARG A 260 -8.33 -21.44 12.95
N ILE A 261 -9.43 -21.91 12.36
CA ILE A 261 -9.44 -22.56 11.04
C ILE A 261 -10.28 -21.72 10.08
N VAL A 262 -9.73 -21.45 8.90
CA VAL A 262 -10.43 -20.78 7.81
C VAL A 262 -10.53 -21.75 6.64
N THR A 263 -11.75 -22.11 6.23
CA THR A 263 -11.99 -22.95 5.06
C THR A 263 -12.61 -22.15 3.93
N ARG A 264 -12.30 -22.51 2.68
CA ARG A 264 -12.80 -21.85 1.48
C ARG A 264 -13.31 -22.87 0.48
N GLU A 265 -14.40 -22.50 -0.18
CA GLU A 265 -14.94 -23.22 -1.32
C GLU A 265 -14.81 -22.35 -2.56
N PHE A 266 -14.43 -22.96 -3.67
CA PHE A 266 -14.22 -22.27 -4.94
C PHE A 266 -15.15 -22.81 -6.02
N ASP A 267 -15.53 -21.97 -6.98
CA ASP A 267 -16.19 -22.40 -8.21
C ASP A 267 -15.15 -22.92 -9.24
N LYS A 268 -15.64 -23.39 -10.37
CA LYS A 268 -14.76 -23.90 -11.45
C LYS A 268 -13.86 -22.83 -12.09
N LYS A 269 -14.12 -21.56 -11.82
CA LYS A 269 -13.30 -20.44 -12.28
C LYS A 269 -12.32 -19.95 -11.21
N GLY A 270 -12.27 -20.64 -10.04
CA GLY A 270 -11.43 -20.29 -8.90
C GLY A 270 -11.92 -19.09 -8.09
N ASN A 271 -13.19 -18.71 -8.22
CA ASN A 271 -13.75 -17.70 -7.32
C ASN A 271 -14.08 -18.30 -5.97
N SER A 272 -13.69 -17.65 -4.88
CA SER A 272 -14.09 -18.06 -3.54
C SER A 272 -15.59 -17.81 -3.33
N THR A 273 -16.37 -18.90 -3.36
CA THR A 273 -17.83 -18.83 -3.19
C THR A 273 -18.29 -18.91 -1.75
N LYS A 274 -17.44 -19.48 -0.87
CA LYS A 274 -17.72 -19.54 0.56
C LYS A 274 -16.45 -19.49 1.37
N ILE A 275 -16.48 -18.72 2.45
CA ILE A 275 -15.44 -18.69 3.49
C ILE A 275 -16.12 -19.05 4.80
N SER A 276 -15.57 -20.01 5.54
CA SER A 276 -16.05 -20.39 6.87
C SER A 276 -14.93 -20.29 7.87
N VAL A 277 -15.21 -19.79 9.06
CA VAL A 277 -14.24 -19.58 10.13
C VAL A 277 -14.73 -20.28 11.38
N ASP A 278 -13.88 -21.17 11.91
CA ASP A 278 -13.99 -21.77 13.23
C ASP A 278 -12.96 -21.06 14.12
N LEU A 279 -13.44 -20.22 15.06
CA LEU A 279 -12.62 -19.29 15.83
C LEU A 279 -11.93 -19.92 17.04
N ASP A 280 -12.46 -21.04 17.54
CA ASP A 280 -11.96 -21.73 18.74
C ASP A 280 -11.62 -23.21 18.51
N VAL A 281 -11.68 -23.64 17.24
CA VAL A 281 -11.29 -24.98 16.76
C VAL A 281 -12.09 -26.10 17.46
N ASP A 282 -13.37 -25.84 17.77
CA ASP A 282 -14.25 -26.82 18.36
C ASP A 282 -14.93 -27.73 17.31
N GLY A 283 -14.70 -27.44 16.03
CA GLY A 283 -15.24 -28.18 14.89
C GLY A 283 -16.60 -27.66 14.41
N THR A 284 -17.07 -26.55 14.99
CA THR A 284 -18.24 -25.82 14.52
C THR A 284 -17.82 -24.52 13.87
N VAL A 285 -18.47 -24.16 12.78
CA VAL A 285 -18.19 -22.87 12.11
C VAL A 285 -18.90 -21.77 12.90
N ASP A 286 -18.14 -20.74 13.30
CA ASP A 286 -18.66 -19.58 14.03
C ASP A 286 -19.11 -18.46 13.11
N GLN A 287 -18.46 -18.32 11.95
CA GLN A 287 -18.73 -17.26 10.99
C GLN A 287 -18.67 -17.79 9.57
N SER A 288 -19.54 -17.28 8.71
CA SER A 288 -19.45 -17.61 7.28
C SER A 288 -19.73 -16.41 6.39
N ILE A 289 -19.05 -16.40 5.23
CA ILE A 289 -19.28 -15.44 4.15
C ILE A 289 -19.58 -16.26 2.90
N THR A 290 -20.65 -15.91 2.20
CA THR A 290 -21.00 -16.54 0.92
C THR A 290 -20.98 -15.47 -0.17
N ASN A 291 -20.33 -15.79 -1.29
CA ASN A 291 -20.19 -14.92 -2.45
C ASN A 291 -20.87 -15.53 -3.66
N GLU A 292 -21.60 -14.72 -4.41
CA GLU A 292 -22.19 -15.13 -5.68
C GLU A 292 -21.61 -14.27 -6.81
N PHE A 293 -21.32 -14.93 -7.94
CA PHE A 293 -20.74 -14.30 -9.13
C PHE A 293 -21.66 -14.47 -10.33
N ASN A 294 -21.72 -13.47 -11.19
CA ASN A 294 -22.47 -13.57 -12.44
C ASN A 294 -21.64 -14.31 -13.54
N ALA A 295 -22.25 -14.49 -14.70
CA ALA A 295 -21.61 -15.18 -15.83
C ALA A 295 -20.33 -14.47 -16.33
N LYS A 296 -20.18 -13.18 -16.06
CA LYS A 296 -19.00 -12.36 -16.40
C LYS A 296 -17.94 -12.34 -15.27
N ASN A 297 -18.08 -13.17 -14.25
CA ASN A 297 -17.16 -13.25 -13.12
C ASN A 297 -17.18 -12.02 -12.20
N GLN A 298 -18.24 -11.24 -12.18
CA GLN A 298 -18.40 -10.09 -11.30
C GLN A 298 -19.16 -10.51 -10.03
N LEU A 299 -18.67 -10.09 -8.87
CA LEU A 299 -19.27 -10.35 -7.57
C LEU A 299 -20.62 -9.62 -7.45
N VAL A 300 -21.73 -10.37 -7.42
CA VAL A 300 -23.09 -9.80 -7.39
C VAL A 300 -23.76 -9.89 -6.03
N LYS A 301 -23.27 -10.76 -5.14
CA LYS A 301 -23.83 -10.87 -3.79
C LYS A 301 -22.78 -11.32 -2.79
N VAL A 302 -22.77 -10.69 -1.62
CA VAL A 302 -22.02 -11.08 -0.43
C VAL A 302 -23.00 -11.23 0.72
N SER A 303 -23.02 -12.40 1.35
CA SER A 303 -23.83 -12.66 2.55
C SER A 303 -22.88 -12.99 3.71
N ASN A 304 -22.94 -12.23 4.79
CA ASN A 304 -22.11 -12.39 5.97
C ASN A 304 -22.97 -12.83 7.16
N ASP A 305 -22.69 -14.01 7.66
CA ASP A 305 -23.33 -14.61 8.83
C ASP A 305 -22.25 -14.73 9.93
N ARG A 306 -22.28 -13.79 10.88
CA ARG A 306 -21.22 -13.65 11.92
C ARG A 306 -21.37 -14.61 13.08
N ASN A 307 -22.53 -15.20 13.24
CA ASN A 307 -22.83 -16.16 14.30
C ASN A 307 -23.16 -17.55 13.74
N ASN A 308 -23.10 -17.67 12.41
CA ASN A 308 -23.35 -18.89 11.63
C ASN A 308 -24.67 -19.60 12.03
N ASP A 309 -25.72 -18.84 12.36
CA ASP A 309 -27.03 -19.42 12.69
C ASP A 309 -27.84 -19.78 11.44
N GLY A 310 -27.29 -19.53 10.26
CA GLY A 310 -27.89 -19.80 8.97
C GLY A 310 -28.72 -18.61 8.42
N THR A 311 -28.72 -17.49 9.13
CA THR A 311 -29.34 -16.25 8.69
C THR A 311 -28.24 -15.20 8.56
N PRO A 312 -27.98 -14.64 7.36
CA PRO A 312 -26.98 -13.61 7.24
C PRO A 312 -27.30 -12.38 8.10
N ASP A 313 -26.31 -11.87 8.84
CA ASP A 313 -26.42 -10.60 9.58
C ASP A 313 -26.30 -9.37 8.67
N ARG A 314 -25.74 -9.57 7.48
CA ARG A 314 -25.59 -8.54 6.48
C ARG A 314 -25.56 -9.13 5.08
N ILE A 315 -26.29 -8.49 4.16
CA ILE A 315 -26.26 -8.83 2.74
C ILE A 315 -25.90 -7.58 1.93
N THR A 316 -25.07 -7.76 0.91
CA THR A 316 -24.78 -6.72 -0.08
C THR A 316 -25.01 -7.32 -1.46
N GLU A 317 -25.83 -6.68 -2.29
CA GLU A 317 -26.10 -7.08 -3.67
C GLU A 317 -25.66 -5.99 -4.63
N ALA A 318 -25.10 -6.37 -5.78
CA ALA A 318 -24.56 -5.45 -6.76
C ALA A 318 -25.05 -5.78 -8.17
N GLU A 319 -25.43 -4.74 -8.93
CA GLU A 319 -25.73 -4.83 -10.34
C GLU A 319 -24.68 -4.08 -11.17
N TYR A 320 -24.39 -4.59 -12.35
CA TYR A 320 -23.37 -4.04 -13.25
C TYR A 320 -23.96 -3.75 -14.63
N ASP A 321 -23.47 -2.69 -15.25
CA ASP A 321 -23.77 -2.39 -16.65
C ASP A 321 -23.02 -3.32 -17.63
N ILE A 322 -23.21 -3.07 -18.93
CA ILE A 322 -22.55 -3.86 -19.97
C ILE A 322 -21.05 -3.63 -20.05
N TYR A 323 -20.56 -2.53 -19.48
CA TYR A 323 -19.15 -2.13 -19.46
C TYR A 323 -18.41 -2.61 -18.19
N GLY A 324 -19.17 -3.13 -17.21
CA GLY A 324 -18.62 -3.63 -15.96
C GLY A 324 -18.64 -2.62 -14.81
N ASN A 325 -19.25 -1.44 -14.99
CA ASN A 325 -19.42 -0.47 -13.91
C ASN A 325 -20.53 -0.92 -12.97
N GLN A 326 -20.32 -0.79 -11.65
CA GLN A 326 -21.33 -1.10 -10.63
C GLN A 326 -22.37 0.02 -10.58
N VAL A 327 -23.57 -0.26 -11.13
CA VAL A 327 -24.64 0.73 -11.28
C VAL A 327 -25.64 0.75 -10.13
N LYS A 328 -25.72 -0.35 -9.36
CA LYS A 328 -26.59 -0.43 -8.19
C LYS A 328 -25.96 -1.28 -7.10
N THR A 329 -26.13 -0.87 -5.86
CA THR A 329 -25.77 -1.65 -4.68
C THR A 329 -26.88 -1.57 -3.67
N GLU A 330 -27.33 -2.72 -3.19
CA GLU A 330 -28.34 -2.85 -2.15
C GLU A 330 -27.69 -3.42 -0.89
N TYR A 331 -28.01 -2.83 0.24
CA TYR A 331 -27.49 -3.23 1.54
C TYR A 331 -28.65 -3.60 2.46
N ASP A 332 -28.67 -4.82 2.92
CA ASP A 332 -29.41 -5.26 4.09
C ASP A 332 -28.38 -5.34 5.22
N THR A 333 -28.41 -4.37 6.12
CA THR A 333 -27.37 -4.19 7.16
C THR A 333 -27.65 -4.97 8.42
N ASN A 334 -28.88 -5.51 8.56
CA ASN A 334 -29.37 -6.23 9.73
C ASN A 334 -29.80 -7.67 9.43
N GLY A 335 -29.77 -8.09 8.16
CA GLY A 335 -30.08 -9.45 7.73
C GLY A 335 -31.56 -9.83 7.81
N ASP A 336 -32.46 -8.85 7.89
CA ASP A 336 -33.90 -9.14 8.03
C ASP A 336 -34.60 -9.47 6.69
N GLY A 337 -33.82 -9.42 5.60
CA GLY A 337 -34.28 -9.71 4.24
C GLY A 337 -34.92 -8.51 3.53
N ASN A 338 -34.89 -7.35 4.16
CA ASN A 338 -35.31 -6.09 3.54
C ASN A 338 -34.06 -5.24 3.29
N THR A 339 -34.01 -4.57 2.16
CA THR A 339 -32.93 -3.62 1.86
C THR A 339 -33.08 -2.38 2.73
N ASP A 340 -32.05 -2.03 3.48
CA ASP A 340 -32.01 -0.83 4.33
C ASP A 340 -31.52 0.39 3.55
N LEU A 341 -30.61 0.17 2.59
CA LEU A 341 -30.02 1.22 1.77
C LEU A 341 -29.88 0.72 0.33
N THR A 342 -30.38 1.51 -0.61
CA THR A 342 -30.10 1.34 -2.04
C THR A 342 -29.25 2.50 -2.54
N ARG A 343 -28.12 2.18 -3.16
CA ARG A 343 -27.28 3.13 -3.87
C ARG A 343 -27.34 2.88 -5.36
N VAL A 344 -27.63 3.90 -6.14
CA VAL A 344 -27.57 3.88 -7.61
C VAL A 344 -26.48 4.84 -8.08
N THR A 345 -25.60 4.37 -8.97
CA THR A 345 -24.52 5.17 -9.56
C THR A 345 -24.68 5.22 -11.06
N GLU A 346 -24.70 6.41 -11.62
CA GLU A 346 -24.73 6.65 -13.06
C GLU A 346 -23.34 7.03 -13.56
N TYR A 347 -22.99 6.55 -14.75
CA TYR A 347 -21.67 6.78 -15.36
C TYR A 347 -21.82 7.42 -16.73
N ASN A 348 -20.85 8.24 -17.12
CA ASN A 348 -20.73 8.74 -18.48
C ASN A 348 -20.07 7.71 -19.42
N ASP A 349 -19.97 8.05 -20.70
CA ASP A 349 -19.36 7.19 -21.72
C ASP A 349 -17.86 6.91 -21.50
N LYS A 350 -17.22 7.64 -20.58
CA LYS A 350 -15.81 7.44 -20.17
C LYS A 350 -15.67 6.55 -18.93
N GLY A 351 -16.77 6.05 -18.36
CA GLY A 351 -16.78 5.27 -17.12
C GLY A 351 -16.59 6.09 -15.84
N GLN A 352 -16.78 7.41 -15.89
CA GLN A 352 -16.71 8.28 -14.73
C GLN A 352 -18.11 8.39 -14.09
N SER A 353 -18.18 8.28 -12.76
CA SER A 353 -19.41 8.51 -12.02
C SER A 353 -19.88 9.96 -12.17
N ILE A 354 -21.14 10.14 -12.56
CA ILE A 354 -21.76 11.46 -12.77
C ILE A 354 -22.94 11.73 -11.83
N ARG A 355 -23.51 10.67 -11.25
CA ARG A 355 -24.58 10.78 -10.25
C ARG A 355 -24.55 9.61 -9.30
N ILE A 356 -24.77 9.87 -8.02
CA ILE A 356 -25.00 8.88 -6.97
C ILE A 356 -26.32 9.23 -6.29
N SER A 357 -27.21 8.26 -6.15
CA SER A 357 -28.47 8.42 -5.42
C SER A 357 -28.55 7.35 -4.34
N ASP A 358 -28.84 7.76 -3.13
CA ASP A 358 -29.04 6.91 -1.96
C ASP A 358 -30.51 6.97 -1.52
N ASP A 359 -31.08 5.83 -1.18
CA ASP A 359 -32.42 5.64 -0.58
C ASP A 359 -32.20 4.80 0.69
N ASP A 360 -32.18 5.46 1.86
CA ASP A 360 -31.82 4.86 3.15
C ASP A 360 -32.90 3.95 3.74
N LYS A 361 -34.14 4.09 3.32
CA LYS A 361 -35.27 3.32 3.86
C LYS A 361 -35.87 2.40 2.84
N ASN A 362 -35.33 2.45 1.63
CA ASN A 362 -35.86 1.72 0.49
C ASN A 362 -37.37 1.94 0.31
N ASP A 363 -37.83 3.18 0.52
CA ASP A 363 -39.23 3.57 0.41
C ASP A 363 -39.59 4.24 -0.93
N ASP A 364 -38.70 4.08 -1.93
CA ASP A 364 -38.72 4.68 -3.26
C ASP A 364 -38.54 6.22 -3.28
N LEU A 365 -38.21 6.82 -2.13
CA LEU A 365 -37.83 8.22 -2.01
C LEU A 365 -36.29 8.28 -1.87
N LYS A 366 -35.65 9.06 -2.72
CA LYS A 366 -34.23 9.27 -2.59
C LYS A 366 -33.97 10.20 -1.41
N ASP A 367 -33.16 9.72 -0.44
CA ASP A 367 -32.79 10.51 0.73
C ASP A 367 -31.59 11.40 0.45
N ARG A 368 -30.80 11.06 -0.57
CA ARG A 368 -29.65 11.84 -0.99
C ARG A 368 -29.40 11.65 -2.47
N THR A 369 -29.09 12.76 -3.15
CA THR A 369 -28.54 12.74 -4.52
C THR A 369 -27.26 13.56 -4.58
N VAL A 370 -26.28 13.05 -5.31
CA VAL A 370 -25.02 13.73 -5.59
C VAL A 370 -24.84 13.78 -7.09
N ASP A 371 -24.77 14.97 -7.66
CA ASP A 371 -24.38 15.19 -9.04
C ASP A 371 -22.90 15.58 -9.15
N ILE A 372 -22.19 14.93 -10.05
CA ILE A 372 -20.73 15.07 -10.19
C ILE A 372 -20.42 15.52 -11.63
N LYS A 373 -19.69 16.63 -11.75
CA LYS A 373 -19.16 17.07 -13.04
C LYS A 373 -17.66 16.90 -13.06
N CYS A 374 -17.17 16.36 -14.17
CA CYS A 374 -15.73 16.17 -14.39
C CYS A 374 -15.25 16.99 -15.60
N ASP A 375 -14.00 17.39 -15.56
CA ASP A 375 -13.31 17.97 -16.73
C ASP A 375 -12.96 16.89 -17.77
N ASP A 376 -12.37 17.31 -18.89
CA ASP A 376 -11.97 16.39 -19.97
C ASP A 376 -10.87 15.39 -19.55
N LYS A 377 -10.13 15.69 -18.46
CA LYS A 377 -9.08 14.85 -17.89
C LYS A 377 -9.61 13.87 -16.83
N GLY A 378 -10.87 14.04 -16.40
CA GLY A 378 -11.49 13.21 -15.39
C GLY A 378 -11.43 13.76 -13.97
N ASN A 379 -10.91 14.95 -13.76
CA ASN A 379 -10.92 15.58 -12.45
C ASN A 379 -12.33 16.07 -12.13
N VAL A 380 -12.78 15.86 -10.90
CA VAL A 380 -14.05 16.46 -10.42
C VAL A 380 -13.91 17.98 -10.38
N VAL A 381 -14.84 18.69 -10.99
CA VAL A 381 -14.88 20.16 -11.00
C VAL A 381 -16.07 20.74 -10.27
N GLU A 382 -17.12 19.95 -10.07
CA GLU A 382 -18.32 20.35 -9.33
C GLU A 382 -18.94 19.11 -8.68
N TRP A 383 -19.46 19.29 -7.46
CA TRP A 383 -20.07 18.26 -6.65
C TRP A 383 -21.29 18.87 -5.95
N ASP A 384 -22.48 18.52 -6.44
CA ASP A 384 -23.75 19.06 -5.96
C ASP A 384 -24.41 18.02 -5.07
N VAL A 385 -24.86 18.39 -3.88
CA VAL A 385 -25.52 17.47 -2.95
C VAL A 385 -26.93 18.00 -2.63
N ASP A 386 -27.89 17.12 -2.78
CA ASP A 386 -29.28 17.30 -2.38
C ASP A 386 -29.61 16.19 -1.36
N TYR A 387 -29.80 16.56 -0.08
CA TYR A 387 -29.98 15.60 1.02
C TYR A 387 -31.40 15.07 1.18
N VAL A 388 -32.37 15.69 0.65
CA VAL A 388 -33.79 15.20 0.68
C VAL A 388 -34.31 14.89 -0.70
N SER A 389 -33.43 15.01 -1.70
CA SER A 389 -33.76 14.78 -3.12
C SER A 389 -35.04 15.46 -3.58
N ASP A 390 -35.21 16.72 -3.17
CA ASP A 390 -36.36 17.55 -3.56
C ASP A 390 -36.09 18.40 -4.81
N GLU A 391 -34.96 18.08 -5.51
CA GLU A 391 -34.44 18.76 -6.70
C GLU A 391 -33.87 20.17 -6.41
N VAL A 392 -33.60 20.48 -5.14
CA VAL A 392 -32.90 21.68 -4.72
C VAL A 392 -31.60 21.24 -4.04
N ASN A 393 -30.46 21.73 -4.54
CA ASN A 393 -29.19 21.42 -3.91
C ASN A 393 -29.14 22.03 -2.51
N ASP A 394 -28.65 21.26 -1.53
CA ASP A 394 -28.37 21.72 -0.17
C ASP A 394 -26.95 22.24 -0.02
N SER A 395 -26.06 21.77 -0.86
CA SER A 395 -24.68 22.29 -0.94
C SER A 395 -24.06 22.05 -2.30
N VAL A 396 -23.15 22.94 -2.68
CA VAL A 396 -22.40 22.84 -3.94
C VAL A 396 -20.91 23.07 -3.66
N SER A 397 -20.06 22.20 -4.16
CA SER A 397 -18.61 22.34 -4.07
C SER A 397 -18.00 22.45 -5.47
N TYR A 398 -17.13 23.41 -5.67
CA TYR A 398 -16.41 23.64 -6.92
C TYR A 398 -14.92 23.39 -6.73
N TYR A 399 -14.29 22.71 -7.69
CA TYR A 399 -12.88 22.33 -7.63
C TYR A 399 -12.12 22.87 -8.84
N LYS A 400 -10.93 23.42 -8.59
CA LYS A 400 -9.99 23.81 -9.65
C LYS A 400 -8.70 23.05 -9.51
N HIS A 401 -8.16 22.63 -10.63
CA HIS A 401 -6.92 21.87 -10.72
C HIS A 401 -5.89 22.61 -11.57
N ASN A 402 -4.61 22.43 -11.26
CA ASN A 402 -3.51 22.94 -12.09
C ASN A 402 -3.22 21.98 -13.26
N SER A 403 -2.20 22.31 -14.07
CA SER A 403 -1.80 21.49 -15.21
C SER A 403 -1.27 20.09 -14.83
N LEU A 404 -0.90 19.89 -13.57
CA LEU A 404 -0.41 18.63 -12.99
C LEU A 404 -1.53 17.84 -12.31
N ASN A 405 -2.80 18.24 -12.48
CA ASN A 405 -3.99 17.64 -11.86
C ASN A 405 -4.04 17.77 -10.31
N GLN A 406 -3.27 18.68 -9.72
CA GLN A 406 -3.36 18.97 -8.30
C GLN A 406 -4.48 19.97 -8.05
N MET A 407 -5.30 19.73 -7.03
CA MET A 407 -6.36 20.64 -6.62
C MET A 407 -5.76 21.94 -6.04
N ILE A 408 -6.04 23.08 -6.66
CA ILE A 408 -5.53 24.39 -6.22
C ILE A 408 -6.58 25.27 -5.56
N GLU A 409 -7.86 24.95 -5.73
CA GLU A 409 -8.96 25.66 -5.09
C GLU A 409 -10.15 24.73 -4.91
N ARG A 410 -10.80 24.81 -3.76
CA ARG A 410 -12.12 24.25 -3.48
C ARG A 410 -12.97 25.39 -2.94
N SER A 411 -14.10 25.62 -3.54
CA SER A 411 -15.07 26.64 -3.10
C SER A 411 -16.38 25.96 -2.72
N GLU A 412 -16.96 26.30 -1.60
CA GLU A 412 -18.16 25.71 -1.08
C GLU A 412 -19.25 26.75 -0.89
N ASP A 413 -20.40 26.46 -1.45
CA ASP A 413 -21.69 27.07 -1.18
C ASP A 413 -22.43 26.03 -0.30
N THR A 414 -22.45 26.26 1.01
CA THR A 414 -22.88 25.25 1.99
C THR A 414 -24.39 25.17 2.19
N ASP A 415 -25.12 26.17 1.68
CA ASP A 415 -26.59 26.22 1.72
C ASP A 415 -27.22 26.40 0.32
N ALA A 416 -26.38 26.32 -0.71
CA ALA A 416 -26.73 26.38 -2.13
C ALA A 416 -27.58 27.63 -2.51
N ASP A 417 -27.37 28.76 -1.84
CA ASP A 417 -28.05 30.01 -2.15
C ASP A 417 -27.45 30.76 -3.35
N GLY A 418 -26.32 30.29 -3.86
CA GLY A 418 -25.59 30.79 -5.02
C GLY A 418 -24.41 31.69 -4.65
N ASP A 419 -24.23 32.00 -3.38
CA ASP A 419 -23.07 32.73 -2.86
C ASP A 419 -22.08 31.73 -2.21
N ILE A 420 -20.80 31.88 -2.48
CA ILE A 420 -19.78 30.99 -1.90
C ILE A 420 -19.52 31.39 -0.45
N ASP A 421 -19.66 30.42 0.47
CA ASP A 421 -19.43 30.61 1.90
C ASP A 421 -17.99 30.44 2.31
N VAL A 422 -17.30 29.47 1.69
CA VAL A 422 -15.91 29.12 2.06
C VAL A 422 -15.08 28.89 0.82
N ILE A 423 -13.87 29.42 0.81
CA ILE A 423 -12.87 29.14 -0.22
C ILE A 423 -11.60 28.60 0.43
N TYR A 424 -11.18 27.44 -0.05
CA TYR A 424 -9.90 26.83 0.28
C TYR A 424 -8.95 26.97 -0.91
N LYS A 425 -7.74 27.46 -0.68
CA LYS A 425 -6.70 27.58 -1.72
C LYS A 425 -5.45 26.83 -1.31
N TYR A 426 -4.88 26.13 -2.27
CA TYR A 426 -3.71 25.28 -2.09
C TYR A 426 -2.59 25.74 -3.01
N ALA A 427 -1.37 25.79 -2.50
CA ALA A 427 -0.17 26.00 -3.32
C ALA A 427 0.81 24.85 -3.07
N TYR A 428 1.52 24.48 -4.13
CA TYR A 428 2.45 23.35 -4.15
C TYR A 428 3.82 23.83 -4.61
N ASP A 429 4.86 23.16 -4.13
CA ASP A 429 6.22 23.32 -4.66
C ASP A 429 6.41 22.58 -6.00
N ASP A 430 7.62 22.69 -6.55
CA ASP A 430 7.97 22.03 -7.82
C ASP A 430 8.00 20.48 -7.71
N GLN A 431 7.99 19.94 -6.50
CA GLN A 431 7.92 18.50 -6.21
C GLN A 431 6.47 18.02 -5.96
N GLY A 432 5.51 18.94 -5.98
CA GLY A 432 4.10 18.64 -5.77
C GLY A 432 3.66 18.55 -4.31
N LYS A 433 4.47 19.01 -3.36
CA LYS A 433 4.12 19.08 -1.94
C LYS A 433 3.33 20.34 -1.65
N GLU A 434 2.30 20.24 -0.83
CA GLU A 434 1.50 21.39 -0.38
C GLU A 434 2.33 22.27 0.55
N ILE A 435 2.65 23.48 0.10
CA ILE A 435 3.43 24.48 0.85
C ILE A 435 2.57 25.57 1.48
N ARG A 436 1.34 25.74 1.03
CA ARG A 436 0.40 26.71 1.59
C ARG A 436 -1.03 26.25 1.46
N PHE A 437 -1.79 26.44 2.52
CA PHE A 437 -3.23 26.31 2.59
C PHE A 437 -3.81 27.64 3.08
N VAL A 438 -4.88 28.10 2.45
CA VAL A 438 -5.62 29.32 2.84
C VAL A 438 -7.08 28.96 2.95
N GLU A 439 -7.72 29.42 4.01
CA GLU A 439 -9.13 29.29 4.29
C GLU A 439 -9.73 30.70 4.40
N ASP A 440 -10.85 30.91 3.72
CA ASP A 440 -11.56 32.20 3.64
C ASP A 440 -13.05 31.91 3.79
N TYR A 441 -13.58 32.09 4.99
CA TYR A 441 -14.99 31.93 5.31
C TYR A 441 -15.77 33.18 4.88
N VAL A 442 -17.00 32.99 4.46
CA VAL A 442 -17.89 34.08 4.04
C VAL A 442 -17.41 34.80 2.76
N ASN A 443 -16.32 34.34 2.16
CA ASN A 443 -15.77 34.88 0.90
C ASN A 443 -15.72 36.41 0.86
N ASP A 444 -15.36 37.06 1.96
CA ASP A 444 -15.34 38.53 2.08
C ASP A 444 -13.98 39.14 1.66
N ASN A 445 -13.06 38.28 1.14
CA ASN A 445 -11.66 38.58 0.79
C ASN A 445 -10.76 38.95 1.98
N THR A 446 -11.23 38.70 3.20
CA THR A 446 -10.38 38.66 4.38
C THR A 446 -10.07 37.18 4.63
N LYS A 447 -8.83 36.77 4.52
CA LYS A 447 -8.45 35.39 4.79
C LYS A 447 -8.60 35.12 6.28
N ASP A 448 -9.32 34.05 6.64
CA ASP A 448 -9.54 33.71 8.05
C ASP A 448 -8.41 32.89 8.62
N ARG A 449 -7.74 32.14 7.77
CA ARG A 449 -6.62 31.31 8.19
C ARG A 449 -5.64 31.06 7.05
N THR A 450 -4.37 31.17 7.37
CA THR A 450 -3.29 30.76 6.46
C THR A 450 -2.39 29.77 7.18
N VAL A 451 -2.05 28.69 6.50
CA VAL A 451 -1.07 27.70 6.97
C VAL A 451 0.04 27.59 5.95
N ASP A 452 1.24 27.98 6.32
CA ASP A 452 2.45 27.77 5.52
C ASP A 452 3.23 26.56 6.03
N LYS A 453 3.72 25.73 5.11
CA LYS A 453 4.48 24.52 5.42
C LYS A 453 5.84 24.58 4.75
N LYS A 454 6.88 24.14 5.46
CA LYS A 454 8.23 23.98 4.93
C LYS A 454 8.68 22.54 5.03
N TYR A 455 9.49 22.14 4.08
CA TYR A 455 10.01 20.78 4.00
C TYR A 455 11.54 20.83 3.87
N ASP A 456 12.21 19.79 4.35
CA ASP A 456 13.62 19.56 4.07
C ASP A 456 13.81 18.94 2.68
N ASP A 457 15.07 18.76 2.28
CA ASP A 457 15.42 18.18 0.99
C ASP A 457 14.96 16.70 0.87
N MET A 458 14.69 16.04 1.99
CA MET A 458 14.15 14.67 2.05
C MET A 458 12.62 14.63 1.99
N GLY A 459 11.98 15.80 2.09
CA GLY A 459 10.55 15.94 1.99
C GLY A 459 9.78 15.80 3.28
N ASN A 460 10.46 15.79 4.40
CA ASN A 460 9.84 15.84 5.70
C ASN A 460 9.37 17.26 5.99
N MET A 461 8.19 17.42 6.56
CA MET A 461 7.69 18.72 6.97
C MET A 461 8.46 19.19 8.21
N THR A 462 9.27 20.23 8.06
CA THR A 462 10.12 20.75 9.14
C THR A 462 9.48 21.89 9.92
N GLU A 463 8.54 22.61 9.32
CA GLU A 463 7.88 23.75 9.94
C GLU A 463 6.47 23.90 9.36
N TRP A 464 5.52 24.25 10.22
CA TRP A 464 4.22 24.78 9.81
C TRP A 464 3.91 26.05 10.62
N ILE A 465 3.33 27.02 9.97
CA ILE A 465 3.05 28.35 10.51
C ILE A 465 1.58 28.62 10.27
N VAL A 466 0.86 28.97 11.32
CA VAL A 466 -0.56 29.38 11.26
C VAL A 466 -0.67 30.85 11.60
N ASP A 467 -1.43 31.54 10.78
CA ASP A 467 -1.86 32.92 10.96
C ASP A 467 -3.40 32.89 10.92
N GLU A 468 -4.03 32.87 12.10
CA GLU A 468 -5.47 32.94 12.27
C GLU A 468 -5.93 34.38 12.06
N GLY A 469 -6.96 34.58 11.24
CA GLY A 469 -7.36 35.91 10.82
C GLY A 469 -6.49 36.50 9.73
N SER A 470 -5.39 35.82 9.34
CA SER A 470 -4.44 36.23 8.29
C SER A 470 -4.06 37.72 8.33
N ASP A 471 -3.86 38.24 9.54
CA ASP A 471 -3.53 39.64 9.78
C ASP A 471 -2.02 39.94 9.60
N GLY A 472 -1.24 38.88 9.29
CA GLY A 472 0.20 38.92 9.11
C GLY A 472 0.98 38.71 10.41
N GLN A 473 0.30 38.42 11.51
CA GLN A 473 0.93 38.00 12.74
C GLN A 473 0.81 36.49 12.84
N VAL A 474 1.89 35.83 13.23
CA VAL A 474 1.89 34.38 13.43
C VAL A 474 1.25 34.07 14.76
N ASP A 475 0.22 33.22 14.77
CA ASP A 475 -0.46 32.78 15.99
C ASP A 475 0.11 31.49 16.52
N THR A 476 0.52 30.59 15.63
CA THR A 476 1.09 29.31 16.02
C THR A 476 2.18 28.88 15.05
N THR A 477 3.27 28.34 15.57
CA THR A 477 4.32 27.72 14.77
C THR A 477 4.68 26.37 15.34
N GLY A 478 4.73 25.35 14.46
CA GLY A 478 5.25 24.04 14.83
C GLY A 478 6.53 23.72 14.08
N TYR A 479 7.51 23.21 14.82
CA TYR A 479 8.78 22.75 14.28
C TYR A 479 8.92 21.27 14.49
N TYR A 480 9.43 20.55 13.48
CA TYR A 480 9.68 19.13 13.57
C TYR A 480 11.15 18.84 13.32
N LYS A 481 11.68 17.88 14.07
CA LYS A 481 12.99 17.28 13.81
C LYS A 481 12.80 15.81 13.50
N TYR A 482 13.68 15.35 12.62
CA TYR A 482 13.70 13.97 12.18
C TYR A 482 15.12 13.42 12.36
N ASP A 483 15.20 12.14 12.71
CA ASP A 483 16.40 11.35 12.57
C ASP A 483 16.15 10.47 11.34
N GLU A 484 16.88 10.75 10.29
CA GLU A 484 16.66 10.25 8.92
C GLU A 484 15.25 10.53 8.38
N LEU A 485 14.24 9.77 8.72
CA LEU A 485 12.84 10.01 8.29
C LEU A 485 11.85 9.79 9.43
N ILE A 486 12.37 9.44 10.61
CA ILE A 486 11.56 9.25 11.80
C ILE A 486 11.42 10.60 12.50
N LYS A 487 10.18 11.01 12.69
CA LYS A 487 9.88 12.20 13.47
C LYS A 487 10.25 11.96 14.93
N THR A 488 11.29 12.65 15.39
CA THR A 488 11.82 12.45 16.75
C THR A 488 11.34 13.52 17.74
N LEU A 489 11.05 14.72 17.23
CA LEU A 489 10.68 15.85 18.07
C LEU A 489 9.69 16.77 17.35
N ALA A 490 8.67 17.22 18.06
CA ALA A 490 7.85 18.37 17.72
C ALA A 490 7.99 19.44 18.78
N CYS A 491 8.18 20.69 18.37
CA CYS A 491 8.17 21.86 19.20
C CYS A 491 7.07 22.81 18.71
N VAL A 492 6.28 23.38 19.61
CA VAL A 492 5.18 24.26 19.26
C VAL A 492 5.26 25.55 20.07
N ASP A 493 5.24 26.65 19.34
CA ASP A 493 4.96 28.01 19.80
C ASP A 493 3.47 28.23 19.55
N SER A 494 2.66 28.25 20.58
CA SER A 494 1.20 28.25 20.49
C SER A 494 0.56 29.64 20.54
N ASP A 495 1.36 30.68 20.76
CA ASP A 495 0.89 32.08 20.83
C ASP A 495 1.68 33.04 19.92
N GLY A 496 2.59 32.51 19.09
CA GLY A 496 3.33 33.25 18.08
C GLY A 496 4.40 34.21 18.61
N ASP A 497 4.74 34.12 19.90
CA ASP A 497 5.70 35.03 20.53
C ASP A 497 7.17 34.66 20.24
N LYS A 498 7.39 33.57 19.48
CA LYS A 498 8.68 32.98 19.08
C LYS A 498 9.40 32.25 20.20
N THR A 499 8.68 31.90 21.24
CA THR A 499 9.17 30.96 22.24
C THR A 499 8.39 29.64 22.17
N ILE A 500 9.04 28.54 22.48
CA ILE A 500 8.39 27.22 22.43
C ILE A 500 7.62 26.99 23.74
N ASP A 501 6.30 26.78 23.62
CA ASP A 501 5.41 26.52 24.75
C ASP A 501 5.40 25.08 25.17
N TYR A 502 5.45 24.15 24.22
CA TYR A 502 5.49 22.73 24.50
C TYR A 502 6.26 21.94 23.48
N MET A 503 6.72 20.75 23.91
CA MET A 503 7.49 19.80 23.13
C MET A 503 6.86 18.41 23.24
N ILE A 504 6.96 17.62 22.14
CA ILE A 504 6.53 16.23 22.08
C ILE A 504 7.70 15.42 21.52
N PHE A 505 8.10 14.38 22.25
CA PHE A 505 9.09 13.41 21.81
C PHE A 505 8.39 12.18 21.23
N TYR A 506 8.93 11.64 20.15
CA TYR A 506 8.45 10.45 19.49
C TYR A 506 9.55 9.39 19.52
N ASN A 507 9.32 8.33 20.22
CA ASN A 507 10.01 7.02 20.17
C ASN A 507 11.54 7.03 20.02
N GLN A 508 12.30 7.77 20.86
CA GLN A 508 13.77 7.63 20.93
C GLN A 508 14.37 8.01 22.29
N SER A 509 15.44 7.30 22.70
CA SER A 509 16.28 7.77 23.81
C SER A 509 17.10 8.96 23.33
N ILE A 510 16.86 10.14 23.88
CA ILE A 510 17.60 11.35 23.55
C ILE A 510 18.65 11.58 24.61
N ASP A 511 19.87 11.16 24.29
CA ASP A 511 21.04 11.23 25.17
C ASP A 511 21.56 12.64 25.43
N ASN A 512 20.93 13.71 25.06
CA ASN A 512 21.29 15.07 25.47
C ASN A 512 20.44 16.18 24.83
N LEU A 513 19.43 16.69 25.53
CA LEU A 513 18.73 17.93 25.17
C LEU A 513 19.47 19.22 25.62
N ASP A 514 20.69 19.11 26.11
CA ASP A 514 21.45 20.27 26.59
C ASP A 514 21.69 21.36 25.53
N THR A 515 21.75 20.98 24.26
CA THR A 515 21.99 21.94 23.18
C THR A 515 20.72 22.64 22.69
N PRO A 516 19.57 21.99 22.51
CA PRO A 516 18.34 22.68 22.14
C PRO A 516 17.73 23.53 23.27
N LEU A 517 17.69 23.01 24.51
CA LEU A 517 17.03 23.68 25.64
C LEU A 517 17.84 24.85 26.25
N SER A 518 19.11 25.01 25.89
CA SER A 518 19.91 26.18 26.26
C SER A 518 19.68 27.41 25.36
N ASP A 519 18.93 27.26 24.26
CA ASP A 519 18.55 28.37 23.40
C ASP A 519 17.42 29.21 24.03
N THR A 520 17.44 30.50 23.81
CA THR A 520 16.40 31.43 24.31
C THR A 520 15.01 31.16 23.75
N SER A 521 14.90 30.40 22.64
CA SER A 521 13.63 29.95 22.07
C SER A 521 12.82 29.01 22.98
N TYR A 522 13.44 28.40 23.99
CA TYR A 522 12.77 27.56 24.98
C TYR A 522 12.46 28.28 26.31
N GLN A 523 12.70 29.58 26.36
CA GLN A 523 12.31 30.40 27.50
C GLN A 523 10.79 30.43 27.61
N GLY A 524 10.24 29.99 28.72
CA GLY A 524 8.79 29.89 28.91
C GLY A 524 8.17 28.53 28.59
N LEU A 525 8.96 27.53 28.21
CA LEU A 525 8.47 26.15 27.93
C LEU A 525 7.62 25.63 29.10
N ASN A 526 6.36 25.27 28.81
CA ASN A 526 5.37 24.91 29.83
C ASN A 526 5.15 23.40 29.96
N LYS A 527 5.42 22.65 28.87
CA LYS A 527 5.07 21.24 28.80
C LYS A 527 6.03 20.45 27.94
N ILE A 528 6.40 19.28 28.39
CA ILE A 528 7.09 18.25 27.60
C ILE A 528 6.24 16.98 27.68
N THR A 529 5.94 16.38 26.53
CA THR A 529 5.30 15.06 26.45
C THR A 529 6.31 14.08 25.88
N LEU A 530 6.57 13.00 26.62
CA LEU A 530 7.35 11.85 26.17
C LEU A 530 6.46 10.93 25.32
N SER A 531 7.04 10.05 24.50
CA SER A 531 6.28 9.22 23.58
C SER A 531 5.32 8.26 24.31
N GLU A 532 4.14 8.01 23.74
CA GLU A 532 3.16 7.03 24.26
C GLU A 532 3.52 5.58 23.87
N ASP A 533 4.48 5.36 22.96
CA ASP A 533 4.76 4.05 22.35
C ASP A 533 6.17 3.51 22.66
N GLY A 534 6.87 4.02 23.69
CA GLY A 534 8.24 3.56 23.91
C GLY A 534 8.88 4.05 25.22
N ASN A 535 10.07 3.51 25.49
CA ASN A 535 10.88 3.92 26.63
C ASN A 535 11.70 5.16 26.26
N THR A 536 11.15 6.34 26.42
CA THR A 536 11.84 7.60 26.15
C THR A 536 12.70 8.01 27.35
N GLU A 537 13.97 8.29 27.11
CA GLU A 537 14.88 8.84 28.10
C GLU A 537 15.16 10.32 27.82
N LEU A 538 14.76 11.21 28.73
CA LEU A 538 14.96 12.65 28.63
C LEU A 538 15.93 13.12 29.73
N THR A 539 17.03 13.77 29.33
CA THR A 539 17.95 14.45 30.27
C THR A 539 17.73 15.96 30.21
N ILE A 540 17.46 16.60 31.34
CA ILE A 540 17.36 18.05 31.44
C ILE A 540 18.41 18.56 32.43
N SER A 541 19.35 19.37 31.95
CA SER A 541 20.39 19.96 32.80
C SER A 541 19.89 21.16 33.62
N ASP A 542 20.64 21.54 34.64
CA ASP A 542 20.37 22.75 35.44
C ASP A 542 20.40 24.03 34.59
N ASP A 543 21.29 24.09 33.56
CA ASP A 543 21.39 25.23 32.66
C ASP A 543 20.15 25.33 31.75
N ALA A 544 19.63 24.20 31.29
CA ALA A 544 18.37 24.15 30.52
C ALA A 544 17.19 24.62 31.36
N LEU A 545 17.05 24.13 32.62
CA LEU A 545 16.02 24.58 33.53
C LEU A 545 16.15 26.08 33.85
N ALA A 546 17.37 26.60 34.01
CA ALA A 546 17.61 28.04 34.22
C ALA A 546 17.19 28.86 32.99
N THR A 547 17.37 28.36 31.79
CA THR A 547 16.93 29.01 30.56
C THR A 547 15.41 29.03 30.45
N ILE A 548 14.75 27.90 30.71
CA ILE A 548 13.28 27.78 30.72
C ILE A 548 12.66 28.76 31.72
N GLY A 549 13.20 28.84 32.92
CA GLY A 549 12.72 29.71 33.98
C GLY A 549 13.22 31.15 33.97
N LYS A 550 13.96 31.57 32.89
CA LYS A 550 14.49 32.91 32.78
C LYS A 550 13.36 33.94 32.70
N ASP A 551 13.52 35.01 33.47
CA ASP A 551 12.56 36.12 33.55
C ASP A 551 11.19 35.79 34.21
N ALA A 552 10.98 34.55 34.67
CA ALA A 552 9.81 34.14 35.45
C ALA A 552 10.09 34.12 36.94
N THR A 553 9.08 34.47 37.76
CA THR A 553 9.19 34.39 39.21
C THR A 553 8.75 33.05 39.78
N ASN A 554 8.03 32.26 39.04
CA ASN A 554 7.58 30.90 39.39
C ASN A 554 7.04 30.18 38.16
N HIS A 555 7.94 29.78 37.27
CA HIS A 555 7.59 29.09 36.04
C HIS A 555 7.18 27.62 36.34
N LYS A 556 6.16 27.13 35.67
CA LYS A 556 5.71 25.75 35.79
C LYS A 556 6.05 24.99 34.51
N LEU A 557 6.81 23.89 34.66
CA LEU A 557 7.07 22.95 33.59
C LEU A 557 6.44 21.61 33.97
N THR A 558 5.64 21.05 33.08
CA THR A 558 5.00 19.74 33.25
C THR A 558 5.62 18.72 32.33
N ILE A 559 6.02 17.57 32.86
CA ILE A 559 6.49 16.40 32.09
C ILE A 559 5.37 15.35 32.14
N ILE A 560 4.96 14.88 30.98
CA ILE A 560 3.96 13.81 30.79
C ILE A 560 4.64 12.67 30.06
N GLY A 561 4.37 11.43 30.48
CA GLY A 561 4.88 10.21 29.88
C GLY A 561 4.15 8.99 30.39
N ASP A 562 4.60 7.80 30.00
CA ASP A 562 4.03 6.52 30.40
C ASP A 562 5.02 5.61 31.14
N GLU A 563 4.57 4.39 31.52
CA GLU A 563 5.39 3.41 32.22
C GLU A 563 6.53 2.93 31.31
N GLY A 564 7.75 3.27 31.65
CA GLY A 564 8.97 2.98 30.91
C GLY A 564 9.77 4.22 30.56
N ASP A 565 9.13 5.39 30.56
CA ASP A 565 9.81 6.66 30.35
C ASP A 565 10.70 7.05 31.52
N THR A 566 11.81 7.70 31.23
CA THR A 566 12.78 8.13 32.24
C THR A 566 13.14 9.60 32.07
N LEU A 567 13.00 10.38 33.15
CA LEU A 567 13.52 11.74 33.24
C LEU A 567 14.81 11.75 34.09
N LYS A 568 15.91 12.22 33.52
CA LYS A 568 17.19 12.39 34.20
C LYS A 568 17.38 13.85 34.63
N LEU A 569 17.63 14.05 35.90
CA LEU A 569 17.85 15.36 36.52
C LEU A 569 19.11 15.35 37.40
N SER A 570 19.66 16.53 37.69
CA SER A 570 20.75 16.64 38.64
C SER A 570 20.31 16.24 40.06
N GLN A 571 21.25 15.74 40.88
CA GLN A 571 20.97 15.36 42.27
C GLN A 571 20.41 16.56 43.06
N SER A 572 20.87 17.79 42.78
CA SER A 572 20.39 19.01 43.44
C SER A 572 18.91 19.28 43.18
N VAL A 573 18.39 18.93 42.00
CA VAL A 573 16.96 19.05 41.67
C VAL A 573 16.17 17.92 42.32
N ILE A 574 16.66 16.69 42.27
CA ILE A 574 16.01 15.52 42.86
C ILE A 574 15.83 15.69 44.38
N ASP A 575 16.81 16.28 45.07
CA ASP A 575 16.76 16.53 46.51
C ASP A 575 15.65 17.52 46.90
N THR A 576 15.02 18.21 45.95
CA THR A 576 13.89 19.14 46.19
C THR A 576 12.52 18.48 46.09
N LEU A 577 12.45 17.16 45.91
CA LEU A 577 11.21 16.42 45.74
C LEU A 577 10.17 16.74 46.82
N VAL A 578 8.98 17.11 46.37
CA VAL A 578 7.77 17.11 47.15
C VAL A 578 6.89 15.98 46.62
N ASP A 579 6.82 14.89 47.36
CA ASP A 579 6.01 13.73 47.02
C ASP A 579 4.53 14.10 46.93
N GLY A 580 3.95 13.92 45.74
CA GLY A 580 2.52 14.14 45.45
C GLY A 580 1.61 13.02 45.98
N GLY A 581 2.15 11.97 46.55
CA GLY A 581 1.41 10.80 47.05
C GLY A 581 0.92 9.92 45.89
N THR A 582 -0.37 9.92 45.59
CA THR A 582 -0.95 9.21 44.41
C THR A 582 -1.03 10.09 43.17
N GLY A 583 -0.42 11.26 43.19
CA GLY A 583 -0.41 12.24 42.12
C GLY A 583 1.01 12.50 41.61
N ASN A 584 1.14 13.52 40.76
CA ASN A 584 2.39 13.90 40.11
C ASN A 584 3.43 14.35 41.15
N ASP A 585 4.67 13.92 41.00
CA ASP A 585 5.81 14.39 41.77
C ASP A 585 6.19 15.82 41.38
N THR A 586 6.65 16.60 42.36
CA THR A 586 7.03 18.00 42.13
C THR A 586 8.46 18.26 42.57
N TYR A 587 9.26 18.86 41.69
CA TYR A 587 10.66 19.26 41.95
C TYR A 587 10.81 20.77 41.78
N THR A 588 11.87 21.33 42.32
CA THR A 588 12.16 22.75 42.18
C THR A 588 13.60 22.98 41.74
N ALA A 589 13.77 23.76 40.67
CA ALA A 589 15.07 24.15 40.13
C ALA A 589 15.10 25.66 39.88
N GLY A 590 15.70 26.43 40.78
CA GLY A 590 15.71 27.89 40.65
C GLY A 590 14.30 28.48 40.64
N ASN A 591 13.91 29.08 39.52
CA ASN A 591 12.59 29.69 39.32
C ASN A 591 11.57 28.71 38.69
N VAL A 592 11.96 27.46 38.41
CA VAL A 592 11.09 26.47 37.77
C VAL A 592 10.54 25.49 38.81
N THR A 593 9.23 25.31 38.80
CA THR A 593 8.55 24.21 39.47
C THR A 593 8.24 23.15 38.44
N LEU A 594 8.90 21.99 38.54
CA LEU A 594 8.76 20.86 37.65
C LEU A 594 7.71 19.90 38.20
N THR A 595 6.70 19.59 37.46
CA THR A 595 5.67 18.59 37.78
C THR A 595 5.84 17.40 36.85
N VAL A 596 6.03 16.20 37.39
CA VAL A 596 6.32 14.98 36.63
C VAL A 596 5.17 13.99 36.80
N ASP A 597 4.75 13.39 35.71
CA ASP A 597 3.75 12.34 35.67
C ASP A 597 4.20 11.16 36.56
N PRO A 598 3.30 10.52 37.33
CA PRO A 598 3.66 9.41 38.20
C PRO A 598 4.18 8.17 37.47
N ASP A 599 3.87 8.03 36.19
CA ASP A 599 4.31 6.90 35.38
C ASP A 599 5.74 7.09 34.81
N VAL A 600 6.29 8.32 34.91
CA VAL A 600 7.67 8.64 34.51
C VAL A 600 8.67 8.38 35.63
N THR A 601 9.66 7.54 35.37
CA THR A 601 10.75 7.27 36.33
C THR A 601 11.73 8.43 36.38
N VAL A 602 12.00 9.00 37.54
CA VAL A 602 13.03 10.04 37.71
C VAL A 602 14.34 9.43 38.21
N SER A 603 15.45 9.75 37.55
CA SER A 603 16.79 9.27 37.89
C SER A 603 17.84 10.38 37.89
N VAL A 604 19.01 10.12 38.47
CA VAL A 604 20.13 11.07 38.50
C VAL A 604 20.92 11.03 37.21
N ILE A 605 21.35 12.21 36.71
CA ILE A 605 22.28 12.35 35.58
C ILE A 605 23.62 11.69 35.92
#